data_9ec9f8fdaa49ffc101f8642e499ed4b5
#
_entry.id   9ec9f8fdaa49ffc101f8642e499ed4b5
#
_cell.length_a   1.000
_cell.length_b   1.000
_cell.length_c   1.000
_cell.angle_alpha   90.00
_cell.angle_beta   90.00
_cell.angle_gamma   90.00
#
_symmetry.space_group_name_H-M   'P 1'
#
loop_
_entity.id
_entity.type
_entity.pdbx_description
1 polymer ?
#
loop_
_entity_poly.entity_id
_entity_poly.type
_entity_poly.pdbx_seq_one_letter_code
_entity_poly.pdbx_strand_id
1 'polypeptide(L)'
;YGSVLVTEKSIAILKSNLKILEKNLNDAKKIYENGFNEQEDVEQLEITYGTLENQLNNMQRMKIIAYQMLNLSMGLSIDTELILTDSLYSLAEKNIDLGLISESFNLSNHIDLKIAENDRESKRLMMQLEKSKALPSLSAFVNYGKQAYSDSFTFFKGNQQWFGSSLLGVSLNVPIFSSLGRKAKTAQAKIALESADIKLIEIKQRLNLNAQKAKNEYQLSIQNYNTARRNVDLSERIEKKQRTKFFER
;
A
#
# COMPACT_ATOMS: atom_id res chain seq x y z
N TYR A 1 0.25 -10.88 -5.82
CA TYR A 1 -0.08 -12.19 -6.39
C TYR A 1 -0.37 -12.09 -7.90
N GLY A 2 -1.35 -11.26 -8.32
CA GLY A 2 -1.70 -11.09 -9.73
C GLY A 2 -0.53 -10.67 -10.62
N SER A 3 0.35 -9.78 -10.15
CA SER A 3 1.54 -9.35 -10.89
C SER A 3 2.52 -10.49 -11.20
N VAL A 4 2.65 -11.46 -10.29
CA VAL A 4 3.48 -12.67 -10.54
C VAL A 4 2.89 -13.48 -11.69
N LEU A 5 1.58 -13.76 -11.66
CA LEU A 5 0.90 -14.52 -12.72
C LEU A 5 0.96 -13.81 -14.08
N VAL A 6 0.82 -12.47 -14.08
CA VAL A 6 0.99 -11.66 -15.31
C VAL A 6 2.41 -11.81 -15.86
N THR A 7 3.43 -11.71 -15.01
CA THR A 7 4.83 -11.84 -15.42
C THR A 7 5.12 -13.24 -15.97
N GLU A 8 4.63 -14.30 -15.32
CA GLU A 8 4.77 -15.67 -15.82
C GLU A 8 4.10 -15.89 -17.17
N LYS A 9 2.89 -15.36 -17.34
CA LYS A 9 2.18 -15.44 -18.62
C LYS A 9 2.91 -14.66 -19.73
N SER A 10 3.42 -13.48 -19.39
CA SER A 10 4.21 -12.66 -20.32
C SER A 10 5.49 -13.39 -20.77
N ILE A 11 6.20 -14.05 -19.85
CA ILE A 11 7.37 -14.87 -20.17
C ILE A 11 7.00 -16.02 -21.12
N ALA A 12 5.89 -16.70 -20.86
CA ALA A 12 5.43 -17.79 -21.73
C ALA A 12 5.10 -17.29 -23.14
N ILE A 13 4.46 -16.13 -23.27
CA ILE A 13 4.16 -15.51 -24.57
C ILE A 13 5.45 -15.09 -25.29
N LEU A 14 6.38 -14.41 -24.59
CA LEU A 14 7.65 -13.99 -25.18
C LEU A 14 8.49 -15.17 -25.67
N LYS A 15 8.54 -16.28 -24.92
CA LYS A 15 9.20 -17.52 -25.36
C LYS A 15 8.57 -18.09 -26.62
N SER A 16 7.23 -18.09 -26.70
CA SER A 16 6.52 -18.55 -27.90
C SER A 16 6.82 -17.67 -29.10
N ASN A 17 6.81 -16.34 -28.91
CA ASN A 17 7.11 -15.38 -29.97
C ASN A 17 8.55 -15.50 -30.45
N LEU A 18 9.52 -15.65 -29.56
CA LEU A 18 10.92 -15.88 -29.93
C LEU A 18 11.11 -17.15 -30.78
N LYS A 19 10.44 -18.24 -30.40
CA LYS A 19 10.49 -19.49 -31.17
C LYS A 19 9.94 -19.32 -32.59
N ILE A 20 8.84 -18.56 -32.74
CA ILE A 20 8.26 -18.26 -34.06
C ILE A 20 9.22 -17.38 -34.86
N LEU A 21 9.78 -16.35 -34.24
CA LEU A 21 10.68 -15.40 -34.87
C LEU A 21 12.00 -16.05 -35.28
N GLU A 22 12.55 -16.94 -34.46
CA GLU A 22 13.73 -17.74 -34.78
C GLU A 22 13.52 -18.59 -36.06
N LYS A 23 12.34 -19.23 -36.16
CA LYS A 23 11.98 -19.97 -37.37
C LYS A 23 11.91 -19.03 -38.58
N ASN A 24 11.22 -17.90 -38.45
CA ASN A 24 11.09 -16.93 -39.54
C ASN A 24 12.46 -16.38 -39.98
N LEU A 25 13.36 -16.11 -39.05
CA LEU A 25 14.71 -15.66 -39.30
C LEU A 25 15.51 -16.72 -40.08
N ASN A 26 15.42 -17.99 -39.68
CA ASN A 26 16.08 -19.10 -40.38
C ASN A 26 15.53 -19.30 -41.79
N ASP A 27 14.23 -19.15 -41.96
CA ASP A 27 13.60 -19.24 -43.28
C ASP A 27 14.01 -18.04 -44.17
N ALA A 28 14.03 -16.81 -43.63
CA ALA A 28 14.49 -15.62 -44.35
C ALA A 28 15.98 -15.71 -44.76
N LYS A 29 16.87 -16.26 -43.92
CA LYS A 29 18.27 -16.50 -44.25
C LYS A 29 18.42 -17.44 -45.44
N LYS A 30 17.68 -18.55 -45.47
CA LYS A 30 17.70 -19.49 -46.61
C LYS A 30 17.18 -18.85 -47.87
N ILE A 31 16.14 -18.02 -47.82
CA ILE A 31 15.58 -17.31 -48.97
C ILE A 31 16.62 -16.30 -49.51
N TYR A 32 17.30 -15.58 -48.63
CA TYR A 32 18.39 -14.67 -48.97
C TYR A 32 19.56 -15.38 -49.61
N GLU A 33 20.03 -16.52 -49.06
CA GLU A 33 21.10 -17.34 -49.61
C GLU A 33 20.80 -17.84 -51.03
N ASN A 34 19.52 -18.02 -51.36
CA ASN A 34 19.06 -18.39 -52.70
C ASN A 34 18.80 -17.17 -53.62
N GLY A 35 19.06 -15.95 -53.16
CA GLY A 35 18.95 -14.73 -53.97
C GLY A 35 17.52 -14.21 -54.14
N PHE A 36 16.54 -14.66 -53.34
CA PHE A 36 15.13 -14.27 -53.44
C PHE A 36 14.69 -13.22 -52.43
N ASN A 37 15.58 -12.76 -51.53
CA ASN A 37 15.29 -11.74 -50.53
C ASN A 37 16.48 -10.81 -50.38
N GLU A 38 16.24 -9.60 -49.85
CA GLU A 38 17.28 -8.62 -49.54
C GLU A 38 17.92 -8.90 -48.19
N GLN A 39 19.20 -8.54 -48.02
CA GLN A 39 19.94 -8.68 -46.77
C GLN A 39 19.26 -7.86 -45.65
N GLU A 40 18.70 -6.72 -45.99
CA GLU A 40 18.01 -5.79 -45.07
C GLU A 40 16.84 -6.47 -44.36
N ASP A 41 16.08 -7.34 -45.02
CA ASP A 41 14.98 -8.09 -44.43
C ASP A 41 15.47 -9.06 -43.33
N VAL A 42 16.62 -9.71 -43.56
CA VAL A 42 17.24 -10.59 -42.56
C VAL A 42 17.73 -9.78 -41.34
N GLU A 43 18.43 -8.67 -41.58
CA GLU A 43 18.96 -7.78 -40.55
C GLU A 43 17.81 -7.20 -39.67
N GLN A 44 16.68 -6.84 -40.26
CA GLN A 44 15.50 -6.35 -39.54
C GLN A 44 14.90 -7.42 -38.61
N LEU A 45 14.86 -8.68 -39.05
CA LEU A 45 14.44 -9.79 -38.21
C LEU A 45 15.44 -10.09 -37.10
N GLU A 46 16.75 -9.95 -37.32
CA GLU A 46 17.79 -10.08 -36.29
C GLU A 46 17.68 -9.01 -35.23
N ILE A 47 17.46 -7.74 -35.59
CA ILE A 47 17.23 -6.64 -34.67
C ILE A 47 15.98 -6.94 -33.82
N THR A 48 14.91 -7.40 -34.44
CA THR A 48 13.65 -7.73 -33.75
C THR A 48 13.85 -8.90 -32.77
N TYR A 49 14.60 -9.93 -33.18
CA TYR A 49 14.93 -11.08 -32.33
C TYR A 49 15.73 -10.64 -31.09
N GLY A 50 16.80 -9.88 -31.29
CA GLY A 50 17.61 -9.36 -30.16
C GLY A 50 16.80 -8.47 -29.19
N THR A 51 15.88 -7.69 -29.73
CA THR A 51 14.98 -6.85 -28.90
C THR A 51 14.04 -7.72 -28.04
N LEU A 52 13.42 -8.76 -28.63
CA LEU A 52 12.55 -9.68 -27.89
C LEU A 52 13.31 -10.54 -26.88
N GLU A 53 14.53 -10.96 -27.20
CA GLU A 53 15.40 -11.68 -26.28
C GLU A 53 15.76 -10.84 -25.05
N ASN A 54 16.14 -9.59 -25.26
CA ASN A 54 16.39 -8.65 -24.17
C ASN A 54 15.14 -8.42 -23.31
N GLN A 55 13.97 -8.35 -23.92
CA GLN A 55 12.70 -8.21 -23.22
C GLN A 55 12.38 -9.46 -22.40
N LEU A 56 12.63 -10.67 -22.93
CA LEU A 56 12.48 -11.93 -22.19
C LEU A 56 13.40 -11.97 -20.97
N ASN A 57 14.68 -11.63 -21.14
CA ASN A 57 15.67 -11.60 -20.06
C ASN A 57 15.27 -10.59 -18.98
N ASN A 58 14.73 -9.44 -19.35
CA ASN A 58 14.21 -8.46 -18.39
C ASN A 58 12.99 -9.01 -17.62
N MET A 59 12.04 -9.64 -18.32
CA MET A 59 10.86 -10.23 -17.68
C MET A 59 11.23 -11.37 -16.71
N GLN A 60 12.27 -12.15 -17.01
CA GLN A 60 12.76 -13.17 -16.08
C GLN A 60 13.31 -12.56 -14.79
N ARG A 61 14.07 -11.45 -14.88
CA ARG A 61 14.52 -10.71 -13.70
C ARG A 61 13.35 -10.12 -12.91
N MET A 62 12.37 -9.54 -13.61
CA MET A 62 11.15 -9.01 -13.00
C MET A 62 10.33 -10.10 -12.29
N LYS A 63 10.33 -11.34 -12.81
CA LYS A 63 9.68 -12.47 -12.13
C LYS A 63 10.28 -12.71 -10.75
N ILE A 64 11.61 -12.73 -10.63
CA ILE A 64 12.29 -12.93 -9.35
C ILE A 64 11.86 -11.84 -8.35
N ILE A 65 11.91 -10.58 -8.78
CA ILE A 65 11.49 -9.44 -7.93
C ILE A 65 10.01 -9.58 -7.53
N ALA A 66 9.12 -9.97 -8.44
CA ALA A 66 7.70 -10.14 -8.15
C ALA A 66 7.44 -11.24 -7.10
N TYR A 67 8.19 -12.34 -7.14
CA TYR A 67 8.14 -13.38 -6.10
C TYR A 67 8.68 -12.89 -4.76
N GLN A 68 9.80 -12.17 -4.77
CA GLN A 68 10.36 -11.58 -3.55
C GLN A 68 9.39 -10.57 -2.89
N MET A 69 8.73 -9.73 -3.69
CA MET A 69 7.69 -8.82 -3.18
C MET A 69 6.48 -9.57 -2.62
N LEU A 70 6.10 -10.69 -3.23
CA LEU A 70 5.03 -11.54 -2.73
C LEU A 70 5.43 -12.17 -1.38
N ASN A 71 6.62 -12.74 -1.27
CA ASN A 71 7.16 -13.29 -0.03
C ASN A 71 7.18 -12.24 1.08
N LEU A 72 7.69 -11.05 0.78
CA LEU A 72 7.72 -9.94 1.73
C LEU A 72 6.32 -9.57 2.22
N SER A 73 5.33 -9.50 1.31
CA SER A 73 3.94 -9.16 1.68
C SER A 73 3.26 -10.24 2.54
N MET A 74 3.71 -11.48 2.45
CA MET A 74 3.25 -12.61 3.29
C MET A 74 4.06 -12.78 4.59
N GLY A 75 5.10 -11.95 4.81
CA GLY A 75 5.98 -12.08 5.98
C GLY A 75 6.95 -13.27 5.91
N LEU A 76 7.19 -13.80 4.71
CA LEU A 76 8.15 -14.89 4.47
C LEU A 76 9.54 -14.33 4.14
N SER A 77 10.56 -15.20 4.21
CA SER A 77 11.88 -14.88 3.68
C SER A 77 11.78 -14.59 2.17
N ILE A 78 12.50 -13.58 1.68
CA ILE A 78 12.48 -13.18 0.26
C ILE A 78 12.92 -14.31 -0.68
N ASP A 79 13.70 -15.25 -0.18
CA ASP A 79 14.24 -16.38 -0.95
C ASP A 79 13.37 -17.64 -0.86
N THR A 80 12.19 -17.56 -0.22
CA THR A 80 11.27 -18.70 -0.11
C THR A 80 10.72 -19.07 -1.49
N GLU A 81 10.87 -20.34 -1.87
CA GLU A 81 10.26 -20.83 -3.10
C GLU A 81 8.76 -21.01 -2.94
N LEU A 82 8.00 -20.43 -3.86
CA LEU A 82 6.54 -20.52 -3.90
C LEU A 82 6.09 -21.14 -5.22
N ILE A 83 5.07 -21.98 -5.14
CA ILE A 83 4.39 -22.53 -6.31
C ILE A 83 2.98 -21.95 -6.33
N LEU A 84 2.66 -21.18 -7.38
CA LEU A 84 1.31 -20.63 -7.56
C LEU A 84 0.43 -21.66 -8.27
N THR A 85 -0.77 -21.87 -7.75
CA THR A 85 -1.72 -22.87 -8.26
C THR A 85 -2.79 -22.28 -9.17
N ASP A 86 -3.04 -20.96 -9.06
CA ASP A 86 -4.03 -20.28 -9.88
C ASP A 86 -3.49 -19.87 -11.24
N SER A 87 -4.38 -19.75 -12.21
CA SER A 87 -4.09 -19.12 -13.49
C SER A 87 -4.60 -17.68 -13.52
N LEU A 88 -3.96 -16.83 -14.34
CA LEU A 88 -4.41 -15.44 -14.53
C LEU A 88 -5.86 -15.38 -15.03
N TYR A 89 -6.25 -16.32 -15.91
CA TYR A 89 -7.60 -16.40 -16.47
C TYR A 89 -8.64 -16.74 -15.40
N SER A 90 -8.37 -17.76 -14.57
CA SER A 90 -9.29 -18.15 -13.49
C SER A 90 -9.48 -17.07 -12.45
N LEU A 91 -8.43 -16.29 -12.17
CA LEU A 91 -8.53 -15.13 -11.28
C LEU A 91 -9.35 -14.00 -11.90
N ALA A 92 -9.16 -13.72 -13.18
CA ALA A 92 -9.92 -12.67 -13.86
C ALA A 92 -11.42 -13.02 -13.87
N GLU A 93 -11.79 -14.25 -14.25
CA GLU A 93 -13.20 -14.67 -14.26
C GLU A 93 -13.88 -14.63 -12.88
N LYS A 94 -13.18 -15.06 -11.84
CA LYS A 94 -13.72 -15.05 -10.47
C LYS A 94 -13.90 -13.65 -9.89
N ASN A 95 -13.12 -12.67 -10.35
CA ASN A 95 -13.08 -11.32 -9.75
C ASN A 95 -13.73 -10.24 -10.63
N ILE A 96 -14.25 -10.58 -11.81
CA ILE A 96 -15.05 -9.62 -12.58
C ILE A 96 -16.44 -9.56 -11.99
N ASP A 97 -16.68 -8.53 -11.16
CA ASP A 97 -17.98 -8.22 -10.61
C ASP A 97 -18.48 -6.87 -11.15
N LEU A 98 -19.41 -6.93 -12.08
CA LEU A 98 -20.04 -5.74 -12.66
C LEU A 98 -20.93 -5.00 -11.66
N GLY A 99 -21.36 -5.66 -10.58
CA GLY A 99 -22.12 -5.06 -9.49
C GLY A 99 -21.35 -3.95 -8.77
N LEU A 100 -20.04 -4.09 -8.63
CA LEU A 100 -19.17 -3.08 -8.02
C LEU A 100 -19.23 -1.72 -8.73
N ILE A 101 -19.57 -1.70 -10.02
CA ILE A 101 -19.70 -0.44 -10.78
C ILE A 101 -20.95 0.33 -10.36
N SER A 102 -22.02 -0.38 -9.99
CA SER A 102 -23.31 0.22 -9.60
C SER A 102 -23.39 0.57 -8.11
N GLU A 103 -22.58 -0.06 -7.27
CA GLU A 103 -22.58 0.21 -5.83
C GLU A 103 -22.08 1.62 -5.50
N SER A 104 -22.74 2.25 -4.52
CA SER A 104 -22.30 3.52 -3.96
C SER A 104 -21.20 3.26 -2.92
N PHE A 105 -20.11 4.03 -3.00
CA PHE A 105 -19.05 3.97 -2.00
C PHE A 105 -19.55 4.41 -0.63
N ASN A 106 -19.50 3.51 0.36
CA ASN A 106 -19.86 3.84 1.73
C ASN A 106 -18.65 4.36 2.50
N LEU A 107 -18.55 5.69 2.54
CA LEU A 107 -17.46 6.41 3.21
C LEU A 107 -17.40 6.08 4.72
N SER A 108 -18.53 5.88 5.39
CA SER A 108 -18.61 5.70 6.85
C SER A 108 -17.87 4.47 7.36
N ASN A 109 -17.72 3.45 6.52
CA ASN A 109 -17.04 2.22 6.90
C ASN A 109 -15.52 2.27 6.69
N HIS A 110 -15.02 3.32 6.04
CA HIS A 110 -13.60 3.41 5.71
C HIS A 110 -12.76 3.70 6.96
N ILE A 111 -11.69 2.91 7.16
CA ILE A 111 -10.85 3.02 8.35
C ILE A 111 -10.16 4.39 8.47
N ASP A 112 -9.69 4.97 7.36
CA ASP A 112 -9.01 6.27 7.38
C ASP A 112 -9.94 7.40 7.83
N LEU A 113 -11.25 7.30 7.52
CA LEU A 113 -12.22 8.24 8.05
C LEU A 113 -12.34 8.11 9.56
N LYS A 114 -12.46 6.88 10.08
CA LYS A 114 -12.55 6.63 11.53
C LYS A 114 -11.31 7.11 12.27
N ILE A 115 -10.12 6.93 11.68
CA ILE A 115 -8.86 7.45 12.23
C ILE A 115 -8.90 9.00 12.30
N ALA A 116 -9.35 9.66 11.23
CA ALA A 116 -9.43 11.11 11.21
C ALA A 116 -10.48 11.68 12.19
N GLU A 117 -11.62 11.00 12.32
CA GLU A 117 -12.64 11.35 13.30
C GLU A 117 -12.14 11.19 14.75
N ASN A 118 -11.38 10.12 15.01
CA ASN A 118 -10.75 9.91 16.32
C ASN A 118 -9.65 10.94 16.63
N ASP A 119 -8.84 11.33 15.64
CA ASP A 119 -7.84 12.41 15.82
C ASP A 119 -8.53 13.74 16.15
N ARG A 120 -9.59 14.10 15.40
CA ARG A 120 -10.41 15.29 15.71
C ARG A 120 -10.94 15.26 17.14
N GLU A 121 -11.52 14.14 17.57
CA GLU A 121 -12.05 13.98 18.92
C GLU A 121 -10.95 14.10 19.98
N SER A 122 -9.78 13.53 19.73
CA SER A 122 -8.60 13.69 20.58
C SER A 122 -8.21 15.16 20.76
N LYS A 123 -8.18 15.95 19.66
CA LYS A 123 -7.89 17.40 19.73
C LYS A 123 -8.99 18.17 20.49
N ARG A 124 -10.26 17.76 20.33
CA ARG A 124 -11.37 18.32 21.09
C ARG A 124 -11.20 18.11 22.60
N LEU A 125 -10.85 16.88 22.99
CA LEU A 125 -10.59 16.54 24.40
C LEU A 125 -9.35 17.24 24.95
N MET A 126 -8.29 17.39 24.13
CA MET A 126 -7.11 18.18 24.52
C MET A 126 -7.45 19.64 24.76
N MET A 127 -8.31 20.25 23.92
CA MET A 127 -8.78 21.62 24.17
C MET A 127 -9.58 21.71 25.47
N GLN A 128 -10.44 20.73 25.77
CA GLN A 128 -11.16 20.68 27.04
C GLN A 128 -10.21 20.52 28.23
N LEU A 129 -9.17 19.69 28.11
CA LEU A 129 -8.13 19.53 29.10
C LEU A 129 -7.43 20.87 29.41
N GLU A 130 -7.02 21.61 28.35
CA GLU A 130 -6.40 22.93 28.56
C GLU A 130 -7.35 23.93 29.25
N LYS A 131 -8.65 23.88 28.92
CA LYS A 131 -9.67 24.70 29.64
C LYS A 131 -9.82 24.29 31.10
N SER A 132 -9.80 22.99 31.41
CA SER A 132 -9.96 22.49 32.79
C SER A 132 -8.80 22.87 33.70
N LYS A 133 -7.61 23.13 33.17
CA LYS A 133 -6.45 23.63 33.96
C LYS A 133 -6.67 25.03 34.54
N ALA A 134 -7.74 25.73 34.15
CA ALA A 134 -8.14 26.99 34.74
C ALA A 134 -9.04 26.79 35.99
N LEU A 135 -9.52 25.56 36.21
CA LEU A 135 -10.36 25.24 37.37
C LEU A 135 -9.51 24.91 38.60
N PRO A 136 -10.07 25.07 39.83
CA PRO A 136 -9.43 24.60 41.05
C PRO A 136 -9.19 23.08 41.00
N SER A 137 -8.03 22.63 41.49
CA SER A 137 -7.73 21.21 41.66
C SER A 137 -7.67 20.86 43.15
N LEU A 138 -8.36 19.79 43.52
CA LEU A 138 -8.40 19.22 44.86
C LEU A 138 -7.62 17.91 44.85
N SER A 139 -6.66 17.78 45.77
CA SER A 139 -5.91 16.53 45.97
C SER A 139 -5.90 16.13 47.43
N ALA A 140 -5.99 14.84 47.70
CA ALA A 140 -5.79 14.27 49.03
C ALA A 140 -4.52 13.39 48.98
N PHE A 141 -3.77 13.44 50.08
CA PHE A 141 -2.56 12.62 50.18
C PHE A 141 -2.48 11.98 51.57
N VAL A 142 -1.91 10.79 51.60
CA VAL A 142 -1.54 10.06 52.81
C VAL A 142 -0.06 9.73 52.68
N ASN A 143 0.69 10.18 53.69
CA ASN A 143 2.10 9.87 53.76
C ASN A 143 2.38 9.08 55.05
N TYR A 144 3.04 7.94 54.96
CA TYR A 144 3.49 7.17 56.10
C TYR A 144 4.99 6.92 55.94
N GLY A 145 5.73 7.23 56.97
CA GLY A 145 7.18 7.05 56.95
C GLY A 145 7.71 6.63 58.34
N LYS A 146 8.88 5.99 58.34
CA LYS A 146 9.67 5.77 59.57
C LYS A 146 11.00 6.50 59.40
N GLN A 147 11.41 7.22 60.42
CA GLN A 147 12.66 7.95 60.47
C GLN A 147 13.49 7.49 61.65
N ALA A 148 14.77 7.38 61.47
CA ALA A 148 15.73 7.09 62.54
C ALA A 148 16.80 8.16 62.55
N TYR A 149 17.26 8.57 63.69
CA TYR A 149 18.31 9.54 63.89
C TYR A 149 19.46 8.87 64.62
N SER A 150 20.70 9.08 64.20
CA SER A 150 21.90 8.54 64.81
C SER A 150 23.12 9.39 64.40
N ASP A 151 24.05 9.57 65.33
CA ASP A 151 25.32 10.27 65.08
C ASP A 151 26.33 9.41 64.31
N SER A 152 26.04 8.13 64.12
CA SER A 152 26.87 7.17 63.36
C SER A 152 25.96 6.26 62.54
N PHE A 153 26.55 5.52 61.57
CA PHE A 153 25.79 4.62 60.71
C PHE A 153 25.35 3.35 61.47
N THR A 154 24.17 3.38 62.05
CA THR A 154 23.61 2.30 62.89
C THR A 154 22.28 1.76 62.36
N PHE A 155 21.83 2.17 61.18
CA PHE A 155 20.48 1.90 60.67
C PHE A 155 20.13 0.43 60.47
N PHE A 156 21.14 -0.46 60.35
CA PHE A 156 20.94 -1.92 60.24
C PHE A 156 21.11 -2.66 61.59
N LYS A 157 21.40 -1.95 62.68
CA LYS A 157 21.53 -2.58 64.00
C LYS A 157 20.15 -2.78 64.63
N GLY A 158 19.94 -3.92 65.29
CA GLY A 158 18.65 -4.28 65.88
C GLY A 158 18.17 -3.36 67.02
N ASN A 159 19.07 -2.53 67.60
CA ASN A 159 18.75 -1.58 68.66
C ASN A 159 18.49 -0.15 68.13
N GLN A 160 18.43 0.07 66.82
CA GLN A 160 18.12 1.37 66.22
C GLN A 160 16.65 1.73 66.52
N GLN A 161 16.44 2.86 67.13
CA GLN A 161 15.10 3.39 67.38
C GLN A 161 14.52 4.05 66.11
N TRP A 162 13.35 3.59 65.71
CA TRP A 162 12.61 4.11 64.56
C TRP A 162 11.35 4.84 65.02
N PHE A 163 11.19 6.06 64.56
CA PHE A 163 10.02 6.87 64.84
C PHE A 163 9.07 6.82 63.65
N GLY A 164 7.85 6.35 63.87
CA GLY A 164 6.80 6.32 62.86
C GLY A 164 6.09 7.68 62.78
N SER A 165 5.85 8.14 61.57
CA SER A 165 5.02 9.33 61.34
C SER A 165 3.97 9.03 60.27
N SER A 166 2.78 9.57 60.46
CA SER A 166 1.73 9.53 59.44
C SER A 166 1.15 10.93 59.27
N LEU A 167 0.92 11.30 58.03
CA LEU A 167 0.35 12.58 57.66
C LEU A 167 -0.79 12.36 56.64
N LEU A 168 -1.98 12.79 56.98
CA LEU A 168 -3.12 12.89 56.10
C LEU A 168 -3.37 14.36 55.80
N GLY A 169 -3.50 14.70 54.52
CA GLY A 169 -3.78 16.08 54.15
C GLY A 169 -4.65 16.19 52.91
N VAL A 170 -5.28 17.35 52.79
CA VAL A 170 -6.05 17.78 51.62
C VAL A 170 -5.46 19.09 51.12
N SER A 171 -5.18 19.17 49.84
CA SER A 171 -4.64 20.37 49.19
C SER A 171 -5.60 20.86 48.12
N LEU A 172 -6.01 22.13 48.21
CA LEU A 172 -6.79 22.85 47.22
C LEU A 172 -5.86 23.84 46.49
N ASN A 173 -5.66 23.64 45.21
CA ASN A 173 -4.89 24.57 44.39
C ASN A 173 -5.82 25.38 43.48
N VAL A 174 -5.88 26.70 43.69
CA VAL A 174 -6.71 27.63 42.93
C VAL A 174 -5.81 28.51 42.07
N PRO A 175 -5.76 28.31 40.73
CA PRO A 175 -4.91 29.11 39.87
C PRO A 175 -5.53 30.50 39.61
N ILE A 176 -5.05 31.54 40.31
CA ILE A 176 -5.59 32.90 40.20
C ILE A 176 -5.05 33.63 38.96
N PHE A 177 -3.74 33.62 38.75
CA PHE A 177 -3.07 34.34 37.65
C PHE A 177 -1.99 33.50 36.99
N SER A 178 -1.89 33.54 35.66
CA SER A 178 -0.92 32.74 34.85
C SER A 178 -0.25 33.57 33.76
N SER A 179 -0.16 34.87 33.88
CA SER A 179 0.46 35.77 32.89
C SER A 179 -0.02 35.50 31.45
N LEU A 180 -1.31 35.22 31.24
CA LEU A 180 -1.95 34.85 29.98
C LEU A 180 -1.51 33.48 29.38
N GLY A 181 -0.57 32.77 29.99
CA GLY A 181 -0.03 31.49 29.48
C GLY A 181 -1.12 30.43 29.27
N ARG A 182 -2.12 30.32 30.17
CA ARG A 182 -3.25 29.40 29.99
C ARG A 182 -4.15 29.78 28.83
N LYS A 183 -4.41 31.10 28.65
CA LYS A 183 -5.20 31.60 27.53
C LYS A 183 -4.51 31.27 26.18
N ALA A 184 -3.19 31.46 26.12
CA ALA A 184 -2.39 31.13 24.95
C ALA A 184 -2.42 29.61 24.62
N LYS A 185 -2.27 28.74 25.64
CA LYS A 185 -2.37 27.27 25.48
C LYS A 185 -3.76 26.84 25.02
N THR A 186 -4.82 27.41 25.56
CA THR A 186 -6.20 27.15 25.13
C THR A 186 -6.43 27.59 23.68
N ALA A 187 -5.91 28.76 23.29
CA ALA A 187 -5.97 29.24 21.91
C ALA A 187 -5.21 28.31 20.96
N GLN A 188 -4.03 27.86 21.35
CA GLN A 188 -3.25 26.89 20.59
C GLN A 188 -3.99 25.56 20.41
N ALA A 189 -4.59 25.03 21.47
CA ALA A 189 -5.39 23.81 21.41
C ALA A 189 -6.65 23.97 20.54
N LYS A 190 -7.26 25.18 20.53
CA LYS A 190 -8.38 25.51 19.65
C LYS A 190 -7.96 25.50 18.18
N ILE A 191 -6.82 26.11 17.84
CA ILE A 191 -6.27 26.09 16.46
C ILE A 191 -5.95 24.65 16.04
N ALA A 192 -5.41 23.83 16.93
CA ALA A 192 -5.16 22.42 16.66
C ALA A 192 -6.44 21.64 16.34
N LEU A 193 -7.55 21.93 17.03
CA LEU A 193 -8.86 21.36 16.72
C LEU A 193 -9.38 21.84 15.36
N GLU A 194 -9.31 23.13 15.07
CA GLU A 194 -9.72 23.69 13.77
C GLU A 194 -8.92 23.07 12.60
N SER A 195 -7.61 22.86 12.80
CA SER A 195 -6.77 22.15 11.84
C SER A 195 -7.20 20.69 11.63
N ALA A 196 -7.60 19.99 12.70
CA ALA A 196 -8.10 18.62 12.60
C ALA A 196 -9.49 18.56 11.89
N ASP A 197 -10.35 19.57 12.09
CA ASP A 197 -11.63 19.70 11.38
C ASP A 197 -11.39 19.85 9.87
N ILE A 198 -10.47 20.71 9.46
CA ILE A 198 -10.10 20.91 8.04
C ILE A 198 -9.54 19.62 7.46
N LYS A 199 -8.64 18.95 8.17
CA LYS A 199 -8.04 17.69 7.74
C LYS A 199 -9.09 16.58 7.58
N LEU A 200 -10.10 16.53 8.44
CA LEU A 200 -11.22 15.59 8.32
C LEU A 200 -12.00 15.82 7.01
N ILE A 201 -12.26 17.10 6.67
CA ILE A 201 -12.93 17.46 5.41
C ILE A 201 -12.07 17.04 4.20
N GLU A 202 -10.77 17.32 4.24
CA GLU A 202 -9.81 16.90 3.20
C GLU A 202 -9.82 15.38 3.00
N ILE A 203 -9.76 14.61 4.09
CA ILE A 203 -9.76 13.15 4.02
C ILE A 203 -11.06 12.63 3.40
N LYS A 204 -12.22 13.20 3.78
CA LYS A 204 -13.52 12.85 3.17
C LYS A 204 -13.52 13.07 1.66
N GLN A 205 -13.04 14.23 1.21
CA GLN A 205 -12.96 14.55 -0.22
C GLN A 205 -11.99 13.63 -0.95
N ARG A 206 -10.81 13.37 -0.37
CA ARG A 206 -9.79 12.50 -0.95
C ARG A 206 -10.29 11.05 -1.08
N LEU A 207 -10.97 10.52 -0.08
CA LEU A 207 -11.54 9.17 -0.13
C LEU A 207 -12.60 9.05 -1.22
N ASN A 208 -13.49 10.04 -1.37
CA ASN A 208 -14.48 10.07 -2.44
C ASN A 208 -13.81 10.13 -3.82
N LEU A 209 -12.77 10.97 -3.97
CA LEU A 209 -12.03 11.07 -5.22
C LEU A 209 -11.32 9.76 -5.56
N ASN A 210 -10.68 9.12 -4.57
CA ASN A 210 -10.02 7.84 -4.75
C ASN A 210 -11.01 6.72 -5.15
N ALA A 211 -12.21 6.71 -4.55
CA ALA A 211 -13.25 5.76 -4.91
C ALA A 211 -13.73 5.98 -6.36
N GLN A 212 -13.93 7.23 -6.80
CA GLN A 212 -14.28 7.55 -8.17
C GLN A 212 -13.17 7.14 -9.16
N LYS A 213 -11.91 7.44 -8.80
CA LYS A 213 -10.75 7.04 -9.61
C LYS A 213 -10.67 5.53 -9.76
N ALA A 214 -10.77 4.78 -8.66
CA ALA A 214 -10.75 3.31 -8.69
C ALA A 214 -11.90 2.74 -9.55
N LYS A 215 -13.11 3.32 -9.45
CA LYS A 215 -14.26 2.93 -10.27
C LYS A 215 -13.99 3.17 -11.76
N ASN A 216 -13.46 4.33 -12.14
CA ASN A 216 -13.12 4.64 -13.52
C ASN A 216 -12.01 3.71 -14.06
N GLU A 217 -10.97 3.44 -13.27
CA GLU A 217 -9.89 2.51 -13.65
C GLU A 217 -10.41 1.09 -13.85
N TYR A 218 -11.34 0.65 -13.00
CA TYR A 218 -11.99 -0.65 -13.12
C TYR A 218 -12.83 -0.74 -14.41
N GLN A 219 -13.66 0.26 -14.69
CA GLN A 219 -14.44 0.34 -15.94
C GLN A 219 -13.54 0.33 -17.18
N LEU A 220 -12.47 1.14 -17.17
CA LEU A 220 -11.49 1.16 -18.26
C LEU A 220 -10.82 -0.20 -18.46
N SER A 221 -10.47 -0.88 -17.37
CA SER A 221 -9.84 -2.20 -17.43
C SER A 221 -10.77 -3.24 -18.09
N ILE A 222 -12.07 -3.22 -17.76
CA ILE A 222 -13.07 -4.10 -18.40
C ILE A 222 -13.21 -3.76 -19.90
N GLN A 223 -13.27 -2.49 -20.26
CA GLN A 223 -13.37 -2.08 -21.66
C GLN A 223 -12.13 -2.49 -22.46
N ASN A 224 -10.94 -2.30 -21.87
CA ASN A 224 -9.67 -2.72 -22.47
C ASN A 224 -9.59 -4.24 -22.67
N TYR A 225 -10.03 -5.01 -21.66
CA TYR A 225 -10.10 -6.47 -21.76
C TYR A 225 -11.00 -6.92 -22.92
N ASN A 226 -12.22 -6.39 -22.99
CA ASN A 226 -13.18 -6.72 -24.05
C ASN A 226 -12.66 -6.32 -25.43
N THR A 227 -11.99 -5.17 -25.53
CA THR A 227 -11.38 -4.69 -26.77
C THR A 227 -10.21 -5.58 -27.17
N ALA A 228 -9.31 -5.93 -26.24
CA ALA A 228 -8.19 -6.82 -26.50
C ALA A 228 -8.66 -8.21 -26.97
N ARG A 229 -9.68 -8.78 -26.30
CA ARG A 229 -10.28 -10.05 -26.71
C ARG A 229 -10.80 -10.01 -28.15
N ARG A 230 -11.56 -8.97 -28.49
CA ARG A 230 -12.06 -8.78 -29.86
C ARG A 230 -10.92 -8.61 -30.88
N ASN A 231 -9.85 -7.91 -30.49
CA ASN A 231 -8.69 -7.72 -31.36
C ASN A 231 -7.94 -9.04 -31.62
N VAL A 232 -7.85 -9.93 -30.63
CA VAL A 232 -7.31 -11.29 -30.83
C VAL A 232 -8.13 -12.05 -31.86
N ASP A 233 -9.46 -12.12 -31.71
CA ASP A 233 -10.36 -12.80 -32.64
C ASP A 233 -10.25 -12.24 -34.09
N LEU A 234 -10.04 -10.92 -34.21
CA LEU A 234 -9.83 -10.26 -35.50
C LEU A 234 -8.46 -10.62 -36.11
N SER A 235 -7.41 -10.60 -35.28
CA SER A 235 -6.03 -10.91 -35.72
C SER A 235 -5.90 -12.35 -36.17
N GLU A 236 -6.52 -13.30 -35.48
CA GLU A 236 -6.56 -14.72 -35.89
C GLU A 236 -7.26 -14.90 -37.26
N ARG A 237 -8.36 -14.17 -37.46
CA ARG A 237 -9.04 -14.21 -38.79
C ARG A 237 -8.20 -13.60 -39.90
N ILE A 238 -7.47 -12.52 -39.60
CA ILE A 238 -6.55 -11.89 -40.59
C ILE A 238 -5.40 -12.84 -40.91
N GLU A 239 -4.76 -13.42 -39.88
CA GLU A 239 -3.68 -14.39 -40.07
C GLU A 239 -4.12 -15.56 -40.95
N LYS A 240 -5.26 -16.17 -40.63
CA LYS A 240 -5.80 -17.28 -41.42
C LYS A 240 -6.01 -16.89 -42.87
N LYS A 241 -6.56 -15.70 -43.15
CA LYS A 241 -6.74 -15.21 -44.54
C LYS A 241 -5.40 -14.97 -45.27
N GLN A 242 -4.43 -14.38 -44.58
CA GLN A 242 -3.10 -14.13 -45.14
C GLN A 242 -2.38 -15.44 -45.46
N ARG A 243 -2.46 -16.40 -44.56
CA ARG A 243 -1.89 -17.73 -44.74
C ARG A 243 -2.48 -18.47 -45.95
N THR A 244 -3.82 -18.46 -46.10
CA THR A 244 -4.50 -19.05 -47.26
C THR A 244 -4.02 -18.39 -48.55
N LYS A 245 -3.97 -17.04 -48.61
CA LYS A 245 -3.49 -16.33 -49.82
C LYS A 245 -2.02 -16.61 -50.17
N PHE A 246 -1.19 -16.88 -49.16
CA PHE A 246 0.22 -17.21 -49.37
C PHE A 246 0.42 -18.62 -49.96
N PHE A 247 -0.43 -19.58 -49.60
CA PHE A 247 -0.36 -20.95 -50.10
C PHE A 247 -1.13 -21.18 -51.43
N GLU A 248 -2.02 -20.25 -51.81
CA GLU A 248 -2.77 -20.30 -53.08
C GLU A 248 -2.05 -19.56 -54.25
N ARG A 249 -0.91 -18.92 -53.97
CA ARG A 249 0.00 -18.33 -54.99
C ARG A 249 1.18 -19.25 -55.28
#